data_3310c23d37cc454c3d66c4476460aee0
#
_entry.id   3310c23d37cc454c3d66c4476460aee0
#
_cell.length_a   1.000
_cell.length_b   1.000
_cell.length_c   1.000
_cell.angle_alpha   90.00
_cell.angle_beta   90.00
_cell.angle_gamma   90.00
#
_symmetry.space_group_name_H-M   'P 1'
#
loop_
_entity.id
_entity.type
_entity.pdbx_description
1 polymer ?
#
loop_
_entity_poly.entity_id
_entity_poly.type
_entity_poly.pdbx_seq_one_letter_code
_entity_poly.pdbx_strand_id
1 'polypeptide(L)'
;EMQRSLVGSEMCIRDRQYTVLVEYLGATLGPDYEVVLHEILPETSRVAAIANGTISGRDVGAPITNAALRMIMQKQYETSDYNLNYTGQLANGKTIRSSTMFIKDGGKLVGLLCINFDDSRFHEISDAILKLIHPDDFVHHHYFPVDAPAKQPMQPQHAAAVPAEHFQSDMNSLMEELFETVTKSVNVPLDRLTQAERTRIIAQLHEQGMFELRGAVQFTVKKLSCSQASIYRYIKKAKAGENAQNE
;
A
#
# COMPACT_ATOMS: atom_id res chain seq x y z
N GLU A 1 -21.94 33.58 -7.54
CA GLU A 1 -21.67 33.52 -6.07
C GLU A 1 -22.41 32.37 -5.40
N MET A 2 -23.66 32.06 -5.80
CA MET A 2 -24.49 31.00 -5.22
C MET A 2 -23.95 29.58 -5.50
N GLN A 3 -23.32 29.30 -6.64
CA GLN A 3 -22.74 27.98 -6.96
C GLN A 3 -21.49 27.65 -6.14
N ARG A 4 -20.65 28.62 -5.77
CA ARG A 4 -19.49 28.38 -4.89
C ARG A 4 -19.87 28.00 -3.46
N SER A 5 -20.98 28.55 -2.95
CA SER A 5 -21.47 28.23 -1.60
C SER A 5 -22.03 26.83 -1.48
N LEU A 6 -22.69 26.29 -2.52
CA LEU A 6 -23.24 24.93 -2.54
C LEU A 6 -22.14 23.88 -2.62
N VAL A 7 -21.12 24.09 -3.46
CA VAL A 7 -19.97 23.16 -3.57
C VAL A 7 -19.20 23.06 -2.24
N GLY A 8 -19.01 24.19 -1.54
CA GLY A 8 -18.38 24.19 -0.21
C GLY A 8 -19.20 23.45 0.86
N SER A 9 -20.53 23.58 0.84
CA SER A 9 -21.41 22.90 1.81
C SER A 9 -21.53 21.39 1.57
N GLU A 10 -21.55 20.96 0.32
CA GLU A 10 -21.58 19.51 -0.02
C GLU A 10 -20.27 18.82 0.35
N MET A 11 -19.13 19.46 0.15
CA MET A 11 -17.83 18.92 0.54
C MET A 11 -17.73 18.78 2.07
N CYS A 12 -18.16 19.77 2.84
CA CYS A 12 -18.20 19.72 4.30
C CYS A 12 -19.17 18.64 4.83
N ILE A 13 -20.33 18.43 4.19
CA ILE A 13 -21.27 17.38 4.59
C ILE A 13 -20.69 15.99 4.34
N ARG A 14 -20.04 15.77 3.20
CA ARG A 14 -19.42 14.50 2.84
C ARG A 14 -18.26 14.17 3.78
N ASP A 15 -17.37 15.11 4.05
CA ASP A 15 -16.25 14.94 4.97
C ASP A 15 -16.72 14.59 6.38
N ARG A 16 -17.76 15.26 6.85
CA ARG A 16 -18.36 14.97 8.15
C ARG A 16 -18.99 13.57 8.20
N GLN A 17 -19.66 13.14 7.12
CA GLN A 17 -20.28 11.81 7.06
C GLN A 17 -19.24 10.70 7.14
N TYR A 18 -18.13 10.81 6.42
CA TYR A 18 -17.05 9.82 6.48
C TYR A 18 -16.32 9.83 7.84
N THR A 19 -16.14 10.99 8.46
CA THR A 19 -15.59 11.06 9.83
C THR A 19 -16.48 10.34 10.83
N VAL A 20 -17.80 10.59 10.79
CA VAL A 20 -18.77 9.89 11.64
C VAL A 20 -18.79 8.38 11.33
N LEU A 21 -18.62 7.98 10.06
CA LEU A 21 -18.55 6.57 9.66
C LEU A 21 -17.32 5.89 10.26
N VAL A 22 -16.16 6.56 10.31
CA VAL A 22 -14.94 6.04 10.97
C VAL A 22 -15.18 5.79 12.46
N GLU A 23 -15.76 6.76 13.16
CA GLU A 23 -16.10 6.64 14.59
C GLU A 23 -17.07 5.50 14.82
N TYR A 24 -18.14 5.45 14.02
CA TYR A 24 -19.16 4.40 14.11
C TYR A 24 -18.59 3.00 13.86
N LEU A 25 -17.81 2.83 12.79
CA LEU A 25 -17.19 1.54 12.48
C LEU A 25 -16.18 1.13 13.55
N GLY A 26 -15.34 2.04 14.03
CA GLY A 26 -14.36 1.75 15.08
C GLY A 26 -15.02 1.31 16.38
N ALA A 27 -16.13 1.97 16.78
CA ALA A 27 -16.90 1.58 17.95
C ALA A 27 -17.64 0.24 17.76
N THR A 28 -18.21 0.01 16.57
CA THR A 28 -19.00 -1.20 16.26
C THR A 28 -18.11 -2.44 16.12
N LEU A 29 -16.97 -2.33 15.46
CA LEU A 29 -16.07 -3.46 15.21
C LEU A 29 -15.21 -3.80 16.44
N GLY A 30 -14.99 -2.83 17.31
CA GLY A 30 -14.25 -3.01 18.56
C GLY A 30 -12.74 -2.73 18.45
N PRO A 31 -12.00 -2.93 19.56
CA PRO A 31 -10.64 -2.43 19.71
C PRO A 31 -9.59 -3.13 18.84
N ASP A 32 -9.90 -4.29 18.30
CA ASP A 32 -8.98 -5.05 17.43
C ASP A 32 -9.05 -4.57 15.95
N TYR A 33 -9.90 -3.57 15.66
CA TYR A 33 -10.05 -2.98 14.33
C TYR A 33 -9.69 -1.51 14.35
N GLU A 34 -8.67 -1.14 13.59
CA GLU A 34 -8.37 0.25 13.26
C GLU A 34 -9.14 0.64 12.00
N VAL A 35 -9.84 1.77 12.03
CA VAL A 35 -10.53 2.34 10.87
C VAL A 35 -9.90 3.69 10.54
N VAL A 36 -9.43 3.86 9.30
CA VAL A 36 -8.70 5.05 8.87
C VAL A 36 -9.33 5.64 7.62
N LEU A 37 -9.61 6.93 7.67
CA LEU A 37 -9.97 7.72 6.50
C LEU A 37 -8.75 8.51 6.03
N HIS A 38 -8.35 8.29 4.79
CA HIS A 38 -7.36 9.12 4.12
C HIS A 38 -8.03 10.13 3.19
N GLU A 39 -7.60 11.36 3.26
CA GLU A 39 -7.90 12.40 2.29
C GLU A 39 -6.81 12.41 1.22
N ILE A 40 -7.22 12.33 -0.05
CA ILE A 40 -6.31 12.35 -1.19
C ILE A 40 -6.31 13.75 -1.80
N LEU A 41 -5.20 14.46 -1.63
CA LEU A 41 -4.99 15.80 -2.16
C LEU A 41 -3.87 15.79 -3.21
N PRO A 42 -3.87 16.74 -4.17
CA PRO A 42 -2.87 16.78 -5.23
C PRO A 42 -1.42 16.89 -4.74
N GLU A 43 -1.21 17.57 -3.60
CA GLU A 43 0.14 17.82 -3.07
C GLU A 43 0.47 17.00 -1.83
N THR A 44 -0.54 16.64 -1.03
CA THR A 44 -0.34 15.92 0.24
C THR A 44 -1.55 15.06 0.55
N SER A 45 -1.33 13.76 0.71
CA SER A 45 -2.37 12.84 1.21
C SER A 45 -2.10 12.53 2.67
N ARG A 46 -3.15 12.54 3.50
CA ARG A 46 -3.02 12.41 4.96
C ARG A 46 -4.20 11.66 5.58
N VAL A 47 -4.02 11.23 6.82
CA VAL A 47 -5.12 10.72 7.64
C VAL A 47 -6.04 11.88 8.02
N ALA A 48 -7.30 11.81 7.62
CA ALA A 48 -8.34 12.79 7.94
C ALA A 48 -9.10 12.41 9.22
N ALA A 49 -9.34 11.10 9.44
CA ALA A 49 -9.94 10.56 10.65
C ALA A 49 -9.40 9.15 10.94
N ILE A 50 -9.34 8.79 12.21
CA ILE A 50 -8.88 7.46 12.64
C ILE A 50 -9.61 7.06 13.92
N ALA A 51 -10.01 5.77 13.99
CA ALA A 51 -10.50 5.12 15.18
C ALA A 51 -9.56 3.95 15.53
N ASN A 52 -9.29 3.75 16.81
CA ASN A 52 -8.39 2.73 17.33
C ASN A 52 -6.95 2.80 16.76
N GLY A 53 -6.43 4.01 16.53
CA GLY A 53 -5.11 4.26 15.93
C GLY A 53 -3.92 3.71 16.71
N THR A 54 -4.14 3.22 17.94
CA THR A 54 -3.13 2.53 18.75
C THR A 54 -2.60 1.25 18.11
N ILE A 55 -3.36 0.63 17.21
CA ILE A 55 -2.96 -0.58 16.47
C ILE A 55 -1.73 -0.27 15.60
N SER A 56 -1.78 0.78 14.81
CA SER A 56 -0.66 1.19 13.94
C SER A 56 0.26 2.25 14.55
N GLY A 57 -0.16 2.88 15.65
CA GLY A 57 0.53 4.02 16.26
C GLY A 57 0.36 5.33 15.46
N ARG A 58 -0.67 5.43 14.61
CA ARG A 58 -0.93 6.59 13.74
C ARG A 58 -2.01 7.49 14.32
N ASP A 59 -1.93 8.76 13.96
CA ASP A 59 -2.87 9.81 14.35
C ASP A 59 -3.38 10.59 13.14
N VAL A 60 -4.38 11.45 13.37
CA VAL A 60 -4.85 12.41 12.35
C VAL A 60 -3.69 13.28 11.88
N GLY A 61 -3.61 13.49 10.59
CA GLY A 61 -2.51 14.21 9.93
C GLY A 61 -1.33 13.33 9.55
N ALA A 62 -1.26 12.07 9.99
CA ALA A 62 -0.23 11.13 9.57
C ALA A 62 -0.27 10.95 8.04
N PRO A 63 0.89 10.74 7.38
CA PRO A 63 0.94 10.51 5.96
C PRO A 63 0.31 9.18 5.56
N ILE A 64 0.00 9.04 4.27
CA ILE A 64 -0.55 7.83 3.68
C ILE A 64 0.50 6.70 3.67
N THR A 65 0.06 5.44 3.77
CA THR A 65 0.95 4.27 3.77
C THR A 65 1.50 3.96 2.37
N ASN A 66 2.61 3.23 2.32
CA ASN A 66 3.21 2.77 1.06
C ASN A 66 2.25 1.90 0.24
N ALA A 67 1.47 1.03 0.88
CA ALA A 67 0.50 0.20 0.18
C ALA A 67 -0.62 1.04 -0.45
N ALA A 68 -1.15 2.00 0.29
CA ALA A 68 -2.17 2.91 -0.25
C ALA A 68 -1.61 3.75 -1.42
N LEU A 69 -0.37 4.24 -1.31
CA LEU A 69 0.31 4.92 -2.42
C LEU A 69 0.44 4.02 -3.65
N ARG A 70 0.81 2.75 -3.49
CA ARG A 70 0.90 1.78 -4.61
C ARG A 70 -0.45 1.57 -5.29
N MET A 71 -1.54 1.40 -4.51
CA MET A 71 -2.89 1.24 -5.06
C MET A 71 -3.29 2.45 -5.90
N ILE A 72 -2.93 3.67 -5.45
CA ILE A 72 -3.18 4.91 -6.18
C ILE A 72 -2.36 4.97 -7.47
N MET A 73 -1.05 4.68 -7.38
CA MET A 73 -0.13 4.70 -8.53
C MET A 73 -0.51 3.69 -9.60
N GLN A 74 -0.92 2.49 -9.19
CA GLN A 74 -1.40 1.43 -10.07
C GLN A 74 -2.85 1.66 -10.54
N LYS A 75 -3.47 2.76 -10.14
CA LYS A 75 -4.84 3.15 -10.50
C LYS A 75 -5.87 2.05 -10.25
N GLN A 76 -5.67 1.24 -9.20
CA GLN A 76 -6.59 0.14 -8.89
C GLN A 76 -8.04 0.61 -8.71
N TYR A 77 -8.23 1.86 -8.30
CA TYR A 77 -9.54 2.50 -8.17
C TYR A 77 -10.31 2.66 -9.50
N GLU A 78 -9.64 2.59 -10.65
CA GLU A 78 -10.29 2.65 -11.97
C GLU A 78 -11.00 1.34 -12.30
N THR A 79 -10.51 0.20 -11.79
CA THR A 79 -11.02 -1.15 -12.10
C THR A 79 -11.82 -1.77 -10.96
N SER A 80 -11.71 -1.26 -9.72
CA SER A 80 -12.39 -1.78 -8.54
C SER A 80 -12.83 -0.64 -7.62
N ASP A 81 -13.83 -0.91 -6.78
CA ASP A 81 -14.27 0.01 -5.73
C ASP A 81 -13.58 -0.27 -4.38
N TYR A 82 -12.93 -1.41 -4.24
CA TYR A 82 -12.24 -1.81 -3.02
C TYR A 82 -11.17 -2.88 -3.29
N ASN A 83 -10.24 -3.02 -2.32
CA ASN A 83 -9.29 -4.12 -2.22
C ASN A 83 -9.42 -4.74 -0.82
N LEU A 84 -9.59 -6.06 -0.74
CA LEU A 84 -9.94 -6.75 0.51
C LEU A 84 -8.86 -7.74 0.94
N ASN A 85 -8.71 -7.88 2.27
CA ASN A 85 -7.98 -8.97 2.91
C ASN A 85 -6.54 -9.13 2.44
N TYR A 86 -5.84 -8.03 2.22
CA TYR A 86 -4.41 -8.05 1.95
C TYR A 86 -3.60 -7.92 3.25
N THR A 87 -2.37 -8.36 3.19
CA THR A 87 -1.46 -8.36 4.35
C THR A 87 -0.86 -6.98 4.56
N GLY A 88 -1.00 -6.43 5.77
CA GLY A 88 -0.31 -5.24 6.24
C GLY A 88 0.78 -5.62 7.24
N GLN A 89 1.89 -4.87 7.25
CA GLN A 89 2.97 -5.02 8.22
C GLN A 89 3.21 -3.71 8.96
N LEU A 90 3.06 -3.72 10.28
CA LEU A 90 3.31 -2.58 11.15
C LEU A 90 4.81 -2.31 11.28
N ALA A 91 5.17 -1.11 11.75
CA ALA A 91 6.56 -0.72 11.98
C ALA A 91 7.31 -1.64 12.97
N ASN A 92 6.58 -2.28 13.90
CA ASN A 92 7.12 -3.26 14.84
C ASN A 92 7.26 -4.67 14.27
N GLY A 93 7.02 -4.87 12.97
CA GLY A 93 7.09 -6.15 12.29
C GLY A 93 5.82 -7.02 12.40
N LYS A 94 4.82 -6.59 13.17
CA LYS A 94 3.55 -7.29 13.35
C LYS A 94 2.76 -7.29 12.04
N THR A 95 2.17 -8.42 11.71
CA THR A 95 1.29 -8.58 10.57
C THR A 95 -0.16 -8.29 10.95
N ILE A 96 -0.89 -7.59 10.10
CA ILE A 96 -2.32 -7.31 10.24
C ILE A 96 -3.02 -7.60 8.91
N ARG A 97 -4.34 -7.78 8.97
CA ARG A 97 -5.18 -7.94 7.78
C ARG A 97 -5.84 -6.61 7.44
N SER A 98 -5.58 -6.11 6.25
CA SER A 98 -6.05 -4.81 5.77
C SER A 98 -7.06 -4.94 4.66
N SER A 99 -7.97 -3.97 4.57
CA SER A 99 -8.92 -3.80 3.47
C SER A 99 -9.12 -2.32 3.20
N THR A 100 -9.20 -1.93 1.93
CA THR A 100 -9.32 -0.53 1.52
C THR A 100 -10.48 -0.36 0.55
N MET A 101 -11.35 0.61 0.81
CA MET A 101 -12.37 1.10 -0.10
C MET A 101 -11.91 2.40 -0.75
N PHE A 102 -12.08 2.53 -2.06
CA PHE A 102 -11.77 3.71 -2.84
C PHE A 102 -12.96 4.67 -2.87
N ILE A 103 -12.80 5.86 -2.31
CA ILE A 103 -13.84 6.90 -2.31
C ILE A 103 -13.62 7.77 -3.55
N LYS A 104 -14.62 7.76 -4.44
CA LYS A 104 -14.56 8.48 -5.73
C LYS A 104 -15.62 9.58 -5.79
N ASP A 105 -15.28 10.68 -6.46
CA ASP A 105 -16.20 11.77 -6.80
C ASP A 105 -16.06 12.10 -8.29
N GLY A 106 -17.14 11.95 -9.05
CA GLY A 106 -17.11 12.12 -10.50
C GLY A 106 -16.05 11.25 -11.20
N GLY A 107 -15.76 10.05 -10.69
CA GLY A 107 -14.74 9.14 -11.20
C GLY A 107 -13.31 9.44 -10.73
N LYS A 108 -13.09 10.53 -10.01
CA LYS A 108 -11.78 10.86 -9.42
C LYS A 108 -11.67 10.30 -8.02
N LEU A 109 -10.51 9.74 -7.68
CA LEU A 109 -10.21 9.30 -6.33
C LEU A 109 -10.05 10.54 -5.42
N VAL A 110 -10.85 10.60 -4.34
CA VAL A 110 -10.83 11.70 -3.36
C VAL A 110 -10.47 11.23 -1.96
N GLY A 111 -10.57 9.92 -1.69
CA GLY A 111 -10.23 9.37 -0.38
C GLY A 111 -10.11 7.86 -0.39
N LEU A 112 -9.58 7.33 0.71
CA LEU A 112 -9.54 5.91 1.01
C LEU A 112 -10.12 5.67 2.40
N LEU A 113 -10.97 4.67 2.54
CA LEU A 113 -11.39 4.14 3.85
C LEU A 113 -10.74 2.78 4.05
N CYS A 114 -9.85 2.69 5.03
CA CYS A 114 -9.11 1.48 5.36
C CYS A 114 -9.64 0.87 6.66
N ILE A 115 -9.75 -0.45 6.69
CA ILE A 115 -10.03 -1.25 7.90
C ILE A 115 -8.87 -2.21 8.09
N ASN A 116 -8.21 -2.09 9.23
CA ASN A 116 -7.06 -2.89 9.62
C ASN A 116 -7.43 -3.74 10.83
N PHE A 117 -7.32 -5.05 10.70
CA PHE A 117 -7.65 -6.00 11.76
C PHE A 117 -6.39 -6.59 12.37
N ASP A 118 -6.23 -6.40 13.68
CA ASP A 118 -5.20 -7.00 14.49
C ASP A 118 -5.69 -8.32 15.09
N ASP A 119 -5.26 -9.44 14.56
CA ASP A 119 -5.67 -10.77 14.99
C ASP A 119 -4.79 -11.39 16.09
N SER A 120 -3.83 -10.64 16.62
CA SER A 120 -2.86 -11.15 17.60
C SER A 120 -3.52 -11.73 18.84
N ARG A 121 -4.56 -11.08 19.36
CA ARG A 121 -5.30 -11.58 20.54
C ARG A 121 -5.97 -12.93 20.27
N PHE A 122 -6.42 -13.15 19.05
CA PHE A 122 -7.04 -14.42 18.64
C PHE A 122 -5.99 -15.51 18.52
N HIS A 123 -4.79 -15.19 18.00
CA HIS A 123 -3.66 -16.12 17.97
C HIS A 123 -3.21 -16.50 19.38
N GLU A 124 -3.08 -15.54 20.30
CA GLU A 124 -2.72 -15.81 21.71
C GLU A 124 -3.73 -16.73 22.41
N ILE A 125 -5.04 -16.47 22.21
CA ILE A 125 -6.09 -17.31 22.79
C ILE A 125 -6.07 -18.70 22.17
N SER A 126 -5.90 -18.80 20.84
CA SER A 126 -5.83 -20.08 20.13
C SER A 126 -4.64 -20.91 20.62
N ASP A 127 -3.47 -20.31 20.77
CA ASP A 127 -2.27 -20.95 21.29
C ASP A 127 -2.48 -21.42 22.75
N ALA A 128 -3.08 -20.58 23.58
CA ALA A 128 -3.41 -20.95 24.96
C ALA A 128 -4.38 -22.15 25.04
N ILE A 129 -5.41 -22.18 24.18
CA ILE A 129 -6.34 -23.32 24.10
C ILE A 129 -5.62 -24.58 23.67
N LEU A 130 -4.78 -24.51 22.62
CA LEU A 130 -4.01 -25.66 22.15
C LEU A 130 -3.08 -26.22 23.23
N LYS A 131 -2.43 -25.34 24.00
CA LYS A 131 -1.57 -25.74 25.12
C LYS A 131 -2.33 -26.41 26.28
N LEU A 132 -3.60 -26.06 26.48
CA LEU A 132 -4.45 -26.76 27.47
C LEU A 132 -4.83 -28.18 27.04
N ILE A 133 -4.92 -28.43 25.76
CA ILE A 133 -5.36 -29.71 25.19
C ILE A 133 -4.17 -30.62 24.92
N HIS A 134 -3.04 -30.07 24.54
CA HIS A 134 -1.84 -30.79 24.11
C HIS A 134 -0.59 -30.28 24.82
N PRO A 135 0.41 -31.16 25.06
CA PRO A 135 1.74 -30.76 25.51
C PRO A 135 2.37 -29.73 24.53
N ASP A 136 3.17 -28.80 25.02
CA ASP A 136 3.81 -27.76 24.21
C ASP A 136 4.57 -28.32 22.99
N ASP A 137 5.34 -29.41 23.17
CA ASP A 137 6.07 -30.04 22.07
C ASP A 137 5.16 -30.58 20.98
N PHE A 138 3.97 -31.06 21.34
CA PHE A 138 2.99 -31.54 20.36
C PHE A 138 2.39 -30.38 19.54
N VAL A 139 2.08 -29.27 20.17
CA VAL A 139 1.52 -28.07 19.53
C VAL A 139 2.52 -27.51 18.52
N HIS A 140 3.77 -27.32 18.93
CA HIS A 140 4.80 -26.74 18.06
C HIS A 140 5.13 -27.63 16.86
N HIS A 141 5.17 -28.95 17.02
CA HIS A 141 5.52 -29.85 15.92
C HIS A 141 4.36 -30.14 14.96
N HIS A 142 3.12 -30.14 15.42
CA HIS A 142 1.97 -30.57 14.62
C HIS A 142 1.11 -29.41 14.10
N TYR A 143 0.97 -28.34 14.87
CA TYR A 143 0.12 -27.21 14.50
C TYR A 143 0.90 -25.98 14.03
N PHE A 144 2.11 -25.77 14.56
CA PHE A 144 3.01 -24.67 14.19
C PHE A 144 4.40 -25.22 13.88
N PRO A 145 4.59 -25.98 12.79
CA PRO A 145 5.91 -26.50 12.42
C PRO A 145 6.86 -25.33 12.16
N VAL A 146 7.92 -25.24 12.96
CA VAL A 146 8.93 -24.16 12.92
C VAL A 146 9.65 -24.10 11.57
N ASP A 147 9.70 -25.21 10.83
CA ASP A 147 10.39 -25.35 9.54
C ASP A 147 9.46 -25.39 8.32
N ALA A 148 8.15 -25.23 8.49
CA ALA A 148 7.29 -25.06 7.34
C ALA A 148 7.51 -23.65 6.77
N PRO A 149 7.93 -23.52 5.48
CA PRO A 149 7.86 -22.21 4.84
C PRO A 149 6.43 -21.73 5.01
N ALA A 150 6.25 -20.51 5.54
CA ALA A 150 4.95 -19.95 5.84
C ALA A 150 4.00 -20.28 4.69
N LYS A 151 3.06 -21.21 4.91
CA LYS A 151 2.03 -21.51 3.92
C LYS A 151 1.32 -20.19 3.75
N GLN A 152 1.51 -19.60 2.57
CA GLN A 152 0.80 -18.40 2.18
C GLN A 152 -0.68 -18.62 2.53
N PRO A 153 -1.34 -17.68 3.22
CA PRO A 153 -2.78 -17.77 3.46
C PRO A 153 -3.44 -18.03 2.11
N MET A 154 -4.40 -18.96 2.09
CA MET A 154 -5.15 -19.31 0.88
C MET A 154 -5.66 -18.00 0.26
N GLN A 155 -5.00 -17.56 -0.80
CA GLN A 155 -5.42 -16.41 -1.56
C GLN A 155 -6.72 -16.77 -2.29
N PRO A 156 -7.76 -15.93 -2.23
CA PRO A 156 -8.82 -16.00 -3.22
C PRO A 156 -8.17 -15.79 -4.60
N GLN A 157 -8.49 -16.67 -5.55
CA GLN A 157 -7.80 -16.85 -6.85
C GLN A 157 -7.89 -15.65 -7.83
N HIS A 158 -8.11 -14.42 -7.39
CA HIS A 158 -8.19 -13.23 -8.25
C HIS A 158 -7.53 -11.96 -7.72
N ALA A 159 -6.69 -12.04 -6.68
CA ALA A 159 -5.89 -10.88 -6.30
C ALA A 159 -4.46 -11.07 -6.77
N ALA A 160 -3.99 -10.22 -7.67
CA ALA A 160 -2.55 -10.05 -7.93
C ALA A 160 -1.86 -9.85 -6.57
N ALA A 161 -0.76 -10.58 -6.33
CA ALA A 161 -0.04 -10.53 -5.06
C ALA A 161 0.35 -9.08 -4.74
N VAL A 162 -0.42 -8.43 -3.87
CA VAL A 162 -0.06 -7.12 -3.34
C VAL A 162 1.05 -7.37 -2.31
N PRO A 163 2.23 -6.77 -2.45
CA PRO A 163 3.30 -6.88 -1.46
C PRO A 163 2.79 -6.45 -0.09
N ALA A 164 3.33 -7.07 0.98
CA ALA A 164 2.97 -6.74 2.36
C ALA A 164 3.03 -5.23 2.60
N GLU A 165 2.00 -4.69 3.26
CA GLU A 165 1.91 -3.27 3.57
C GLU A 165 2.93 -2.91 4.65
N HIS A 166 3.85 -1.99 4.34
CA HIS A 166 4.70 -1.36 5.33
C HIS A 166 4.07 -0.05 5.76
N PHE A 167 3.73 0.07 7.05
CA PHE A 167 3.17 1.29 7.64
C PHE A 167 4.22 2.40 7.86
N GLN A 168 5.41 2.23 7.30
CA GLN A 168 6.39 3.32 7.23
C GLN A 168 6.02 4.27 6.09
N SER A 169 5.81 5.52 6.43
CA SER A 169 5.34 6.56 5.53
C SER A 169 6.52 7.38 4.98
N ASP A 170 7.53 6.72 4.46
CA ASP A 170 8.65 7.39 3.82
C ASP A 170 8.66 7.09 2.32
N MET A 171 8.45 8.13 1.51
CA MET A 171 8.48 8.05 0.05
C MET A 171 9.82 7.52 -0.47
N ASN A 172 10.91 7.78 0.25
CA ASN A 172 12.22 7.23 -0.10
C ASN A 172 12.27 5.72 0.11
N SER A 173 11.69 5.21 1.21
CA SER A 173 11.57 3.76 1.46
C SER A 173 10.78 3.06 0.37
N LEU A 174 9.69 3.65 -0.10
CA LEU A 174 8.90 3.10 -1.20
C LEU A 174 9.70 3.06 -2.51
N MET A 175 10.41 4.14 -2.85
CA MET A 175 11.27 4.19 -4.04
C MET A 175 12.40 3.15 -3.95
N GLU A 176 12.99 2.96 -2.77
CA GLU A 176 14.02 1.95 -2.53
C GLU A 176 13.49 0.55 -2.76
N GLU A 177 12.35 0.21 -2.17
CA GLU A 177 11.70 -1.09 -2.29
C GLU A 177 11.30 -1.41 -3.74
N LEU A 178 10.72 -0.45 -4.47
CA LEU A 178 10.40 -0.59 -5.89
C LEU A 178 11.66 -0.84 -6.71
N PHE A 179 12.72 -0.08 -6.45
CA PHE A 179 13.98 -0.21 -7.15
C PHE A 179 14.64 -1.57 -6.88
N GLU A 180 14.69 -2.01 -5.63
CA GLU A 180 15.21 -3.33 -5.25
C GLU A 180 14.40 -4.47 -5.89
N THR A 181 13.07 -4.38 -5.89
CA THR A 181 12.20 -5.39 -6.47
C THR A 181 12.50 -5.58 -7.96
N VAL A 182 12.65 -4.49 -8.71
CA VAL A 182 12.97 -4.54 -10.14
C VAL A 182 14.40 -5.03 -10.38
N THR A 183 15.35 -4.64 -9.53
CA THR A 183 16.76 -4.99 -9.72
C THR A 183 17.13 -6.37 -9.19
N LYS A 184 16.31 -7.01 -8.33
CA LYS A 184 16.55 -8.40 -7.85
C LYS A 184 16.71 -9.43 -8.97
N SER A 185 16.06 -9.22 -10.11
CA SER A 185 16.17 -10.10 -11.27
C SER A 185 17.40 -9.84 -12.15
N VAL A 186 18.18 -8.81 -11.84
CA VAL A 186 19.35 -8.37 -12.62
C VAL A 186 20.62 -8.91 -11.96
N ASN A 187 21.25 -9.90 -12.61
CA ASN A 187 22.47 -10.54 -12.10
C ASN A 187 23.77 -9.75 -12.42
N VAL A 188 23.66 -8.48 -12.77
CA VAL A 188 24.81 -7.62 -13.12
C VAL A 188 24.88 -6.47 -12.13
N PRO A 189 26.07 -6.10 -11.65
CA PRO A 189 26.26 -4.92 -10.81
C PRO A 189 25.74 -3.64 -11.50
N LEU A 190 25.07 -2.76 -10.75
CA LEU A 190 24.40 -1.57 -11.27
C LEU A 190 25.31 -0.59 -12.02
N ASP A 191 26.60 -0.58 -11.70
CA ASP A 191 27.65 0.21 -12.35
C ASP A 191 28.04 -0.32 -13.73
N ARG A 192 27.76 -1.62 -14.01
CA ARG A 192 28.12 -2.30 -15.26
C ARG A 192 26.93 -2.54 -16.19
N LEU A 193 25.77 -2.00 -15.88
CA LEU A 193 24.59 -2.14 -16.70
C LEU A 193 24.77 -1.55 -18.11
N THR A 194 24.41 -2.32 -19.11
CA THR A 194 24.30 -1.87 -20.49
C THR A 194 23.15 -0.87 -20.67
N GLN A 195 23.14 -0.16 -21.79
CA GLN A 195 22.04 0.74 -22.13
C GLN A 195 20.69 0.02 -22.24
N ALA A 196 20.68 -1.21 -22.76
CA ALA A 196 19.48 -2.03 -22.90
C ALA A 196 18.91 -2.43 -21.53
N GLU A 197 19.77 -2.87 -20.62
CA GLU A 197 19.39 -3.24 -19.26
C GLU A 197 18.85 -2.03 -18.47
N ARG A 198 19.50 -0.87 -18.57
CA ARG A 198 19.00 0.38 -17.96
C ARG A 198 17.64 0.77 -18.51
N THR A 199 17.41 0.63 -19.81
CA THR A 199 16.10 0.89 -20.44
C THR A 199 15.04 -0.05 -19.89
N ARG A 200 15.34 -1.35 -19.75
CA ARG A 200 14.43 -2.36 -19.22
C ARG A 200 14.08 -2.08 -17.76
N ILE A 201 15.07 -1.79 -16.89
CA ILE A 201 14.83 -1.42 -15.49
C ILE A 201 13.92 -0.19 -15.41
N ILE A 202 14.19 0.86 -16.20
CA ILE A 202 13.39 2.09 -16.18
C ILE A 202 11.97 1.83 -16.70
N ALA A 203 11.78 0.97 -17.71
CA ALA A 203 10.46 0.57 -18.15
C ALA A 203 9.66 -0.13 -17.06
N GLN A 204 10.25 -1.11 -16.39
CA GLN A 204 9.60 -1.80 -15.27
C GLN A 204 9.28 -0.88 -14.09
N LEU A 205 10.19 0.06 -13.74
CA LEU A 205 9.91 1.09 -12.72
C LEU A 205 8.77 2.03 -13.15
N HIS A 206 8.66 2.33 -14.44
CA HIS A 206 7.58 3.13 -14.99
C HIS A 206 6.24 2.39 -14.91
N GLU A 207 6.19 1.13 -15.32
CA GLU A 207 5.01 0.26 -15.22
C GLU A 207 4.51 0.12 -13.77
N GLN A 208 5.44 0.12 -12.79
CA GLN A 208 5.10 0.13 -11.36
C GLN A 208 4.73 1.52 -10.81
N GLY A 209 4.66 2.55 -11.67
CA GLY A 209 4.25 3.89 -11.30
C GLY A 209 5.30 4.70 -10.53
N MET A 210 6.55 4.25 -10.42
CA MET A 210 7.59 4.92 -9.63
C MET A 210 7.76 6.39 -10.02
N PHE A 211 7.67 6.74 -11.30
CA PHE A 211 7.89 8.10 -11.78
C PHE A 211 6.72 9.06 -11.55
N GLU A 212 5.62 8.60 -10.97
CA GLU A 212 4.55 9.44 -10.42
C GLU A 212 4.93 10.00 -9.02
N LEU A 213 5.97 9.41 -8.38
CA LEU A 213 6.44 9.88 -7.07
C LEU A 213 7.34 11.10 -7.22
N ARG A 214 7.14 12.08 -6.33
CA ARG A 214 7.99 13.26 -6.26
C ARG A 214 9.43 12.87 -5.90
N GLY A 215 10.39 13.27 -6.73
CA GLY A 215 11.81 12.95 -6.50
C GLY A 215 12.29 11.65 -7.13
N ALA A 216 11.42 10.82 -7.73
CA ALA A 216 11.79 9.54 -8.33
C ALA A 216 12.87 9.64 -9.41
N VAL A 217 12.82 10.68 -10.25
CA VAL A 217 13.85 10.91 -11.27
C VAL A 217 15.20 11.15 -10.62
N GLN A 218 15.27 11.98 -9.56
CA GLN A 218 16.51 12.26 -8.82
C GLN A 218 17.06 11.01 -8.12
N PHE A 219 16.16 10.24 -7.52
CA PHE A 219 16.48 8.96 -6.90
C PHE A 219 17.10 8.00 -7.93
N THR A 220 16.45 7.82 -9.08
CA THR A 220 16.91 6.90 -10.15
C THR A 220 18.25 7.36 -10.76
N VAL A 221 18.45 8.67 -10.92
CA VAL A 221 19.73 9.26 -11.33
C VAL A 221 20.88 8.82 -10.41
N LYS A 222 20.68 8.91 -9.08
CA LYS A 222 21.67 8.48 -8.09
C LYS A 222 21.92 6.97 -8.14
N LYS A 223 20.86 6.16 -8.21
CA LYS A 223 20.96 4.69 -8.19
C LYS A 223 21.62 4.12 -9.46
N LEU A 224 21.28 4.62 -10.63
CA LEU A 224 21.82 4.15 -11.91
C LEU A 224 23.06 4.93 -12.40
N SER A 225 23.54 5.90 -11.63
CA SER A 225 24.71 6.73 -11.96
C SER A 225 24.64 7.30 -13.39
N CYS A 226 23.47 7.85 -13.78
CA CYS A 226 23.26 8.40 -15.11
C CYS A 226 22.65 9.81 -15.05
N SER A 227 22.70 10.55 -16.17
CA SER A 227 22.17 11.91 -16.21
C SER A 227 20.63 11.92 -16.19
N GLN A 228 20.05 12.98 -15.65
CA GLN A 228 18.61 13.21 -15.66
C GLN A 228 18.03 13.18 -17.08
N ALA A 229 18.73 13.75 -18.05
CA ALA A 229 18.35 13.70 -19.46
C ALA A 229 18.25 12.26 -20.01
N SER A 230 19.16 11.38 -19.55
CA SER A 230 19.13 9.95 -19.92
C SER A 230 17.90 9.27 -19.33
N ILE A 231 17.54 9.53 -18.08
CA ILE A 231 16.32 8.98 -17.45
C ILE A 231 15.07 9.38 -18.27
N TYR A 232 14.90 10.67 -18.55
CA TYR A 232 13.73 11.12 -19.35
C TYR A 232 13.68 10.48 -20.75
N ARG A 233 14.85 10.29 -21.40
CA ARG A 233 14.90 9.60 -22.69
C ARG A 233 14.45 8.14 -22.57
N TYR A 234 14.82 7.43 -21.50
CA TYR A 234 14.42 6.06 -21.27
C TYR A 234 12.94 5.96 -20.95
N ILE A 235 12.39 6.85 -20.12
CA ILE A 235 10.94 6.93 -19.83
C ILE A 235 10.15 7.18 -21.11
N LYS A 236 10.60 8.12 -21.97
CA LYS A 236 9.94 8.38 -23.26
C LYS A 236 9.95 7.13 -24.16
N LYS A 237 11.04 6.35 -24.13
CA LYS A 237 11.15 5.13 -24.91
C LYS A 237 10.26 4.01 -24.37
N ALA A 238 10.09 3.90 -23.05
CA ALA A 238 9.16 2.98 -22.43
C ALA A 238 7.70 3.29 -22.83
N LYS A 239 7.26 4.54 -22.72
CA LYS A 239 5.92 4.99 -23.14
C LYS A 239 5.62 4.74 -24.63
N ALA A 240 6.61 4.85 -25.48
CA ALA A 240 6.44 4.57 -26.92
C ALA A 240 6.30 3.07 -27.23
N GLY A 241 6.87 2.20 -26.39
CA GLY A 241 6.72 0.74 -26.50
C GLY A 241 5.34 0.24 -26.04
N GLU A 242 4.71 0.88 -25.05
CA GLU A 242 3.36 0.56 -24.60
C GLU A 242 2.30 0.85 -25.66
N ASN A 243 2.43 1.94 -26.42
CA ASN A 243 1.50 2.30 -27.50
C ASN A 243 1.55 1.36 -28.71
N ALA A 244 2.67 0.63 -28.88
CA ALA A 244 2.83 -0.32 -29.98
C ALA A 244 2.31 -1.74 -29.66
N GLN A 245 1.92 -2.03 -28.42
CA GLN A 245 1.32 -3.31 -28.01
C GLN A 245 -0.19 -3.24 -27.84
N ASN A 246 -0.79 -2.04 -27.91
CA ASN A 246 -2.25 -1.81 -27.82
C ASN A 246 -2.91 -1.46 -29.18
N GLU A 247 -2.21 -1.57 -30.30
CA GLU A 247 -2.74 -1.58 -31.66
C GLU A 247 -2.70 -3.01 -32.25
#